data_580c6317a4d86335a2d94513977cab3e
#
_entry.id   580c6317a4d86335a2d94513977cab3e
#
_cell.length_a   1.000
_cell.length_b   1.000
_cell.length_c   1.000
_cell.angle_alpha   90.00
_cell.angle_beta   90.00
_cell.angle_gamma   90.00
#
_symmetry.space_group_name_H-M   'P 1'
#
loop_
_entity.id
_entity.type
_entity.pdbx_description
1 polymer ?
#
loop_
_entity_poly.entity_id
_entity_poly.type
_entity_poly.pdbx_seq_one_letter_code
_entity_poly.pdbx_strand_id
1 'polypeptide(L)'
;MLIYSFPALAISIPTIPIYIYLPTFYGVTLELGLAATGFALLLARVFDTITDPIVGIISDRFPIKRNYRKPWIAIGSIIAAIGLYQLLNPANDAGIVYLISWSIILYLGWTLVAVPYLTWGAELSTDYNERTSITTTRETAGILGILTCGVIFVLSTNLNSLKWKQSA
;
A
#
# COMPACT_ATOMS: atom_id res chain seq x y z
N MET A 1 0.27 19.51 -12.14
CA MET A 1 -0.64 18.35 -11.99
C MET A 1 0.08 17.02 -12.14
N LEU A 2 0.79 16.72 -13.24
CA LEU A 2 1.46 15.44 -13.45
C LEU A 2 2.46 15.05 -12.35
N ILE A 3 3.28 15.98 -11.85
CA ILE A 3 4.28 15.73 -10.80
C ILE A 3 3.60 15.31 -9.47
N TYR A 4 2.42 15.85 -9.18
CA TYR A 4 1.63 15.47 -8.00
C TYR A 4 1.00 14.08 -8.16
N SER A 5 0.58 13.70 -9.37
CA SER A 5 -0.10 12.42 -9.62
C SER A 5 0.86 11.23 -9.74
N PHE A 6 2.14 11.46 -10.01
CA PHE A 6 3.15 10.39 -10.15
C PHE A 6 3.28 9.50 -8.91
N PRO A 7 3.34 10.01 -7.66
CA PRO A 7 3.32 9.17 -6.46
C PRO A 7 2.10 8.27 -6.34
N ALA A 8 0.93 8.68 -6.84
CA ALA A 8 -0.28 7.86 -6.79
C ALA A 8 -0.13 6.55 -7.56
N LEU A 9 0.54 6.59 -8.71
CA LEU A 9 0.88 5.39 -9.48
C LEU A 9 1.73 4.42 -8.64
N ALA A 10 2.79 4.90 -8.01
CA ALA A 10 3.69 4.09 -7.19
C ALA A 10 2.98 3.51 -5.94
N ILE A 11 2.14 4.31 -5.27
CA ILE A 11 1.36 3.91 -4.10
C ILE A 11 0.34 2.81 -4.47
N SER A 12 -0.20 2.84 -5.68
CA SER A 12 -1.23 1.89 -6.12
C SER A 12 -0.68 0.54 -6.58
N ILE A 13 0.58 0.44 -6.94
CA ILE A 13 1.22 -0.83 -7.38
C ILE A 13 1.07 -1.95 -6.34
N PRO A 14 1.32 -1.77 -5.03
CA PRO A 14 1.22 -2.83 -4.04
C PRO A 14 -0.21 -3.30 -3.75
N THR A 15 -1.23 -2.66 -4.29
CA THR A 15 -2.64 -2.99 -4.03
C THR A 15 -2.96 -4.44 -4.38
N ILE A 16 -2.58 -4.91 -5.57
CA ILE A 16 -2.84 -6.30 -6.00
C ILE A 16 -2.08 -7.32 -5.12
N PRO A 17 -0.77 -7.19 -4.87
CA PRO A 17 -0.06 -8.06 -3.95
C PRO A 17 -0.69 -8.13 -2.56
N ILE A 18 -1.10 -7.02 -2.00
CA ILE A 18 -1.64 -6.97 -0.63
C ILE A 18 -3.04 -7.59 -0.57
N TYR A 19 -3.93 -7.27 -1.50
CA TYR A 19 -5.33 -7.69 -1.39
C TYR A 19 -5.64 -9.05 -2.01
N ILE A 20 -4.85 -9.51 -2.96
CA ILE A 20 -5.10 -10.75 -3.69
C ILE A 20 -4.06 -11.81 -3.34
N TYR A 21 -2.76 -11.47 -3.46
CA TYR A 21 -1.70 -12.44 -3.25
C TYR A 21 -1.50 -12.80 -1.78
N LEU A 22 -1.46 -11.81 -0.88
CA LEU A 22 -1.17 -12.02 0.53
C LEU A 22 -2.16 -12.98 1.22
N PRO A 23 -3.51 -12.82 1.09
CA PRO A 23 -4.46 -13.74 1.69
C PRO A 23 -4.30 -15.18 1.18
N THR A 24 -4.07 -15.35 -0.12
CA THR A 24 -3.88 -16.67 -0.73
C THR A 24 -2.57 -17.29 -0.30
N PHE A 25 -1.49 -16.52 -0.28
CA PHE A 25 -0.17 -16.99 0.09
C PHE A 25 -0.10 -17.46 1.55
N TYR A 26 -0.57 -16.66 2.49
CA TYR A 26 -0.57 -17.05 3.91
C TYR A 26 -1.65 -18.09 4.23
N GLY A 27 -2.83 -17.98 3.62
CA GLY A 27 -3.94 -18.89 3.91
C GLY A 27 -3.81 -20.27 3.31
N VAL A 28 -3.23 -20.37 2.11
CA VAL A 28 -3.13 -21.64 1.37
C VAL A 28 -1.71 -22.15 1.32
N THR A 29 -0.71 -21.34 0.91
CA THR A 29 0.66 -21.80 0.70
C THR A 29 1.40 -22.03 2.03
N LEU A 30 1.21 -21.16 3.02
CA LEU A 30 1.78 -21.29 4.36
C LEU A 30 0.85 -22.05 5.33
N GLU A 31 -0.29 -22.57 4.84
CA GLU A 31 -1.22 -23.42 5.57
C GLU A 31 -1.77 -22.82 6.88
N LEU A 32 -1.75 -21.49 7.04
CA LEU A 32 -2.32 -20.83 8.21
C LEU A 32 -3.87 -20.91 8.25
N GLY A 33 -4.49 -21.29 7.13
CA GLY A 33 -5.93 -21.30 6.95
C GLY A 33 -6.50 -19.94 6.55
N LEU A 34 -7.45 -19.94 5.60
CA LEU A 34 -8.05 -18.70 5.07
C LEU A 34 -8.80 -17.90 6.12
N ALA A 35 -9.49 -18.56 7.06
CA ALA A 35 -10.24 -17.89 8.12
C ALA A 35 -9.30 -17.15 9.10
N ALA A 36 -8.22 -17.79 9.52
CA ALA A 36 -7.24 -17.21 10.42
C ALA A 36 -6.48 -16.05 9.76
N THR A 37 -6.10 -16.22 8.49
CA THR A 37 -5.46 -15.17 7.68
C THR A 37 -6.39 -13.97 7.48
N GLY A 38 -7.66 -14.22 7.13
CA GLY A 38 -8.68 -13.17 6.99
C GLY A 38 -8.90 -12.40 8.29
N PHE A 39 -8.96 -13.09 9.42
CA PHE A 39 -9.09 -12.45 10.73
C PHE A 39 -7.86 -11.60 11.08
N ALA A 40 -6.64 -12.08 10.80
CA ALA A 40 -5.41 -11.34 11.01
C ALA A 40 -5.37 -10.03 10.20
N LEU A 41 -5.74 -10.10 8.93
CA LEU A 41 -5.81 -8.94 8.05
C LEU A 41 -6.93 -7.96 8.45
N LEU A 42 -8.07 -8.48 8.95
CA LEU A 42 -9.13 -7.66 9.50
C LEU A 42 -8.66 -6.87 10.73
N LEU A 43 -7.95 -7.51 11.66
CA LEU A 43 -7.38 -6.81 12.83
C LEU A 43 -6.44 -5.68 12.41
N ALA A 44 -5.57 -5.93 11.44
CA ALA A 44 -4.68 -4.91 10.92
C ALA A 44 -5.45 -3.75 10.26
N ARG A 45 -6.57 -4.02 9.59
CA ARG A 45 -7.46 -3.00 9.02
C ARG A 45 -8.19 -2.17 10.08
N VAL A 46 -8.64 -2.79 11.15
CA VAL A 46 -9.24 -2.07 12.28
C VAL A 46 -8.22 -1.12 12.90
N PHE A 47 -6.98 -1.58 13.07
CA PHE A 47 -5.89 -0.73 13.54
C PHE A 47 -5.63 0.46 12.60
N ASP A 48 -5.58 0.23 11.29
CA ASP A 48 -5.45 1.27 10.25
C ASP A 48 -6.52 2.36 10.38
N THR A 49 -7.78 1.95 10.51
CA THR A 49 -8.92 2.87 10.67
C THR A 49 -8.78 3.77 11.92
N ILE A 50 -8.16 3.26 12.98
CA ILE A 50 -7.92 4.04 14.22
C ILE A 50 -6.71 4.96 14.03
N THR A 51 -5.68 4.52 13.33
CA THR A 51 -4.45 5.30 13.14
C THR A 51 -4.58 6.42 12.11
N ASP A 52 -5.47 6.29 11.13
CA ASP A 52 -5.71 7.32 10.11
C ASP A 52 -6.01 8.71 10.70
N PRO A 53 -7.01 8.90 11.57
CA PRO A 53 -7.28 10.21 12.17
C PRO A 53 -6.16 10.68 13.10
N ILE A 54 -5.47 9.76 13.79
CA ILE A 54 -4.35 10.09 14.67
C ILE A 54 -3.19 10.66 13.85
N VAL A 55 -2.81 10.00 12.77
CA VAL A 55 -1.77 10.47 11.86
C VAL A 55 -2.16 11.79 11.21
N GLY A 56 -3.43 11.97 10.84
CA GLY A 56 -3.96 13.23 10.34
C GLY A 56 -3.69 14.38 11.33
N ILE A 57 -4.12 14.22 12.57
CA ILE A 57 -3.93 15.23 13.63
C ILE A 57 -2.44 15.50 13.89
N ILE A 58 -1.61 14.46 13.95
CA ILE A 58 -0.19 14.59 14.23
C ILE A 58 0.53 15.29 13.06
N SER A 59 0.23 14.90 11.82
CA SER A 59 0.85 15.51 10.63
C SER A 59 0.50 16.99 10.46
N ASP A 60 -0.68 17.39 10.93
CA ASP A 60 -1.13 18.80 10.87
C ASP A 60 -0.52 19.64 12.02
N ARG A 61 -0.35 19.05 13.21
CA ARG A 61 0.18 19.77 14.38
C ARG A 61 1.70 19.92 14.41
N PHE A 62 2.43 19.00 13.78
CA PHE A 62 3.91 19.00 13.81
C PHE A 62 4.51 19.23 12.41
N PRO A 63 4.53 20.49 11.95
CA PRO A 63 5.16 20.82 10.66
C PRO A 63 6.67 20.68 10.76
N ILE A 64 7.22 19.63 10.15
CA ILE A 64 8.66 19.39 10.07
C ILE A 64 9.27 20.26 8.95
N LYS A 65 9.47 21.60 9.18
CA LYS A 65 9.97 22.60 8.21
C LYS A 65 8.94 23.06 7.16
N ARG A 66 9.39 24.02 6.31
CA ARG A 66 8.61 24.73 5.26
C ARG A 66 7.85 23.83 4.25
N ASN A 67 8.24 22.52 4.15
CA ASN A 67 7.56 21.49 3.34
C ASN A 67 7.13 20.33 4.25
N TYR A 68 6.34 20.60 5.24
CA TYR A 68 6.04 19.73 6.38
C TYR A 68 5.40 18.37 6.06
N ARG A 69 4.79 18.19 4.89
CA ARG A 69 4.16 16.92 4.51
C ARG A 69 5.13 15.91 3.88
N LYS A 70 6.15 16.40 3.16
CA LYS A 70 7.12 15.52 2.46
C LYS A 70 7.92 14.59 3.36
N PRO A 71 8.41 15.01 4.55
CA PRO A 71 9.10 14.10 5.47
C PRO A 71 8.23 12.95 5.96
N TRP A 72 6.94 13.20 6.22
CA TRP A 72 6.00 12.17 6.63
C TRP A 72 5.82 11.12 5.54
N ILE A 73 5.66 11.56 4.29
CA ILE A 73 5.57 10.69 3.11
C ILE A 73 6.86 9.86 2.97
N ALA A 74 8.03 10.47 3.12
CA ALA A 74 9.30 9.76 2.99
C ALA A 74 9.49 8.69 4.08
N ILE A 75 9.22 9.02 5.35
CA ILE A 75 9.30 8.07 6.47
C ILE A 75 8.26 6.95 6.28
N GLY A 76 7.03 7.30 5.95
CA GLY A 76 5.96 6.34 5.71
C GLY A 76 6.29 5.38 4.57
N SER A 77 6.88 5.87 3.48
CA SER A 77 7.30 5.05 2.34
C SER A 77 8.36 4.02 2.72
N ILE A 78 9.31 4.38 3.58
CA ILE A 78 10.35 3.45 4.06
C ILE A 78 9.70 2.38 4.95
N ILE A 79 8.84 2.77 5.89
CA ILE A 79 8.14 1.83 6.78
C ILE A 79 7.25 0.88 5.97
N ALA A 80 6.48 1.40 5.02
CA ALA A 80 5.64 0.60 4.15
C ALA A 80 6.45 -0.37 3.28
N ALA A 81 7.58 0.07 2.74
CA ALA A 81 8.47 -0.77 1.94
C ALA A 81 9.06 -1.93 2.75
N ILE A 82 9.49 -1.68 3.99
CA ILE A 82 9.98 -2.71 4.90
C ILE A 82 8.87 -3.70 5.25
N GLY A 83 7.67 -3.20 5.61
CA GLY A 83 6.51 -4.04 5.91
C GLY A 83 6.12 -4.93 4.74
N LEU A 84 6.06 -4.36 3.53
CA LEU A 84 5.73 -5.09 2.31
C LEU A 84 6.81 -6.15 1.99
N TYR A 85 8.09 -5.80 2.10
CA TYR A 85 9.19 -6.72 1.86
C TYR A 85 9.11 -7.95 2.78
N GLN A 86 8.88 -7.73 4.06
CA GLN A 86 8.78 -8.81 5.04
C GLN A 86 7.53 -9.69 4.81
N LEU A 87 6.40 -9.10 4.42
CA LEU A 87 5.20 -9.86 4.12
C LEU A 87 5.33 -10.70 2.84
N LEU A 88 6.09 -10.23 1.84
CA LEU A 88 6.33 -10.97 0.61
C LEU A 88 7.46 -12.01 0.72
N ASN A 89 8.36 -11.85 1.70
CA ASN A 89 9.48 -12.76 1.95
C ASN A 89 9.46 -13.23 3.42
N PRO A 90 8.43 -14.01 3.82
CA PRO A 90 8.32 -14.45 5.21
C PRO A 90 9.44 -15.41 5.58
N ALA A 91 9.84 -15.38 6.86
CA ALA A 91 10.72 -16.38 7.43
C ALA A 91 10.03 -17.77 7.44
N ASN A 92 10.81 -18.85 7.51
CA ASN A 92 10.28 -20.22 7.48
C ASN A 92 9.26 -20.53 8.57
N ASP A 93 9.29 -19.77 9.70
CA ASP A 93 8.38 -19.94 10.85
C ASP A 93 7.30 -18.86 10.91
N ALA A 94 6.95 -18.24 9.77
CA ALA A 94 6.00 -17.15 9.71
C ALA A 94 4.58 -17.60 10.07
N GLY A 95 4.21 -17.42 11.33
CA GLY A 95 2.87 -17.69 11.86
C GLY A 95 1.94 -16.48 11.79
N ILE A 96 0.76 -16.63 12.40
CA ILE A 96 -0.28 -15.59 12.40
C ILE A 96 0.15 -14.29 13.07
N VAL A 97 0.98 -14.38 14.12
CA VAL A 97 1.53 -13.21 14.83
C VAL A 97 2.46 -12.41 13.92
N TYR A 98 3.28 -13.09 13.12
CA TYR A 98 4.13 -12.48 12.11
C TYR A 98 3.29 -11.70 11.08
N LEU A 99 2.24 -12.34 10.55
CA LEU A 99 1.32 -11.72 9.60
C LEU A 99 0.67 -10.46 10.18
N ILE A 100 0.12 -10.54 11.41
CA ILE A 100 -0.52 -9.39 12.06
C ILE A 100 0.49 -8.25 12.27
N SER A 101 1.66 -8.54 12.83
CA SER A 101 2.66 -7.53 13.17
C SER A 101 3.15 -6.77 11.93
N TRP A 102 3.52 -7.47 10.87
CA TRP A 102 4.00 -6.85 9.65
C TRP A 102 2.88 -6.18 8.84
N SER A 103 1.64 -6.68 8.92
CA SER A 103 0.50 -6.00 8.33
C SER A 103 0.20 -4.66 9.03
N ILE A 104 0.28 -4.61 10.36
CA ILE A 104 0.14 -3.36 11.12
C ILE A 104 1.24 -2.36 10.73
N ILE A 105 2.49 -2.80 10.62
CA ILE A 105 3.62 -1.95 10.20
C ILE A 105 3.40 -1.44 8.77
N LEU A 106 2.96 -2.30 7.84
CA LEU A 106 2.67 -1.93 6.47
C LEU A 106 1.57 -0.86 6.41
N TYR A 107 0.44 -1.09 7.08
CA TYR A 107 -0.69 -0.14 7.09
C TYR A 107 -0.32 1.17 7.77
N LEU A 108 0.42 1.15 8.88
CA LEU A 108 0.94 2.36 9.51
C LEU A 108 1.81 3.17 8.53
N GLY A 109 2.73 2.52 7.84
CA GLY A 109 3.54 3.16 6.79
C GLY A 109 2.67 3.73 5.66
N TRP A 110 1.64 2.98 5.25
CA TRP A 110 0.68 3.41 4.23
C TRP A 110 -0.10 4.66 4.66
N THR A 111 -0.63 4.69 5.90
CA THR A 111 -1.32 5.85 6.47
C THR A 111 -0.43 7.08 6.53
N LEU A 112 0.85 6.92 6.95
CA LEU A 112 1.84 8.00 6.98
C LEU A 112 2.15 8.58 5.58
N VAL A 113 1.93 7.83 4.52
CA VAL A 113 2.02 8.30 3.13
C VAL A 113 0.70 8.89 2.67
N ALA A 114 -0.39 8.13 2.79
CA ALA A 114 -1.68 8.45 2.18
C ALA A 114 -2.31 9.71 2.77
N VAL A 115 -2.35 9.85 4.09
CA VAL A 115 -3.01 10.97 4.77
C VAL A 115 -2.34 12.31 4.42
N PRO A 116 -1.01 12.51 4.61
CA PRO A 116 -0.36 13.75 4.22
C PRO A 116 -0.40 14.02 2.71
N TYR A 117 -0.37 12.97 1.88
CA TYR A 117 -0.43 13.09 0.42
C TYR A 117 -1.81 13.60 -0.04
N LEU A 118 -2.90 13.06 0.52
CA LEU A 118 -4.26 13.50 0.23
C LEU A 118 -4.49 14.94 0.65
N THR A 119 -4.06 15.30 1.85
CA THR A 119 -4.19 16.66 2.38
C THR A 119 -3.36 17.65 1.56
N TRP A 120 -2.15 17.27 1.14
CA TRP A 120 -1.34 18.10 0.25
C TRP A 120 -2.05 18.38 -1.07
N GLY A 121 -2.73 17.39 -1.67
CA GLY A 121 -3.53 17.59 -2.86
C GLY A 121 -4.67 18.59 -2.69
N ALA A 122 -5.34 18.57 -1.52
CA ALA A 122 -6.41 19.50 -1.21
C ALA A 122 -5.93 20.96 -1.01
N GLU A 123 -4.64 21.14 -0.67
CA GLU A 123 -4.03 22.47 -0.47
C GLU A 123 -3.45 23.08 -1.76
N LEU A 124 -3.34 22.30 -2.86
CA LEU A 124 -2.74 22.77 -4.10
C LEU A 124 -3.57 23.84 -4.83
N SER A 125 -4.89 23.86 -4.63
CA SER A 125 -5.78 24.88 -5.19
C SER A 125 -6.98 25.12 -4.29
N THR A 126 -7.49 26.35 -4.30
CA THR A 126 -8.76 26.76 -3.67
C THR A 126 -9.93 26.71 -4.65
N ASP A 127 -9.66 26.65 -5.95
CA ASP A 127 -10.68 26.58 -7.00
C ASP A 127 -11.26 25.17 -7.11
N TYR A 128 -12.58 25.06 -7.22
CA TYR A 128 -13.29 23.79 -7.27
C TYR A 128 -12.92 22.97 -8.53
N ASN A 129 -12.84 23.61 -9.69
CA ASN A 129 -12.55 22.93 -10.95
C ASN A 129 -11.10 22.40 -10.98
N GLU A 130 -10.15 23.18 -10.44
CA GLU A 130 -8.76 22.77 -10.32
C GLU A 130 -8.61 21.59 -9.33
N ARG A 131 -9.30 21.62 -8.18
CA ARG A 131 -9.32 20.49 -7.24
C ARG A 131 -9.86 19.23 -7.89
N THR A 132 -10.95 19.34 -8.62
CA THR A 132 -11.53 18.21 -9.36
C THR A 132 -10.53 17.64 -10.36
N SER A 133 -9.86 18.50 -11.13
CA SER A 133 -8.83 18.07 -12.09
C SER A 133 -7.63 17.40 -11.42
N ILE A 134 -7.13 17.94 -10.30
CA ILE A 134 -6.04 17.37 -9.51
C ILE A 134 -6.42 15.97 -9.00
N THR A 135 -7.62 15.84 -8.43
CA THR A 135 -8.12 14.55 -7.90
C THR A 135 -8.32 13.54 -9.02
N THR A 136 -8.94 13.93 -10.13
CA THR A 136 -9.15 13.04 -11.29
C THR A 136 -7.82 12.54 -11.86
N THR A 137 -6.83 13.42 -12.04
CA THR A 137 -5.51 13.04 -12.56
C THR A 137 -4.79 12.07 -11.60
N ARG A 138 -4.92 12.28 -10.29
CA ARG A 138 -4.39 11.37 -9.26
C ARG A 138 -5.06 10.01 -9.31
N GLU A 139 -6.40 9.95 -9.32
CA GLU A 139 -7.14 8.69 -9.37
C GLU A 139 -6.85 7.92 -10.65
N THR A 140 -6.77 8.62 -11.79
CA THR A 140 -6.38 8.00 -13.07
C THR A 140 -4.98 7.38 -12.99
N ALA A 141 -4.00 8.09 -12.43
CA ALA A 141 -2.66 7.56 -12.20
C ALA A 141 -2.67 6.34 -11.26
N GLY A 142 -3.52 6.35 -10.22
CA GLY A 142 -3.72 5.22 -9.31
C GLY A 142 -4.26 3.99 -10.03
N ILE A 143 -5.30 4.16 -10.84
CA ILE A 143 -5.88 3.07 -11.65
C ILE A 143 -4.84 2.49 -12.60
N LEU A 144 -4.06 3.33 -13.27
CA LEU A 144 -2.97 2.89 -14.15
C LEU A 144 -1.91 2.09 -13.38
N GLY A 145 -1.59 2.48 -12.14
CA GLY A 145 -0.69 1.73 -11.27
C GLY A 145 -1.20 0.32 -10.96
N ILE A 146 -2.48 0.19 -10.59
CA ILE A 146 -3.12 -1.10 -10.33
C ILE A 146 -3.12 -1.97 -11.58
N LEU A 147 -3.53 -1.43 -12.73
CA LEU A 147 -3.56 -2.17 -14.00
C LEU A 147 -2.16 -2.63 -14.42
N THR A 148 -1.15 -1.78 -14.29
CA THR A 148 0.24 -2.12 -14.60
C THR A 148 0.72 -3.28 -13.75
N CYS A 149 0.46 -3.25 -12.44
CA CYS A 149 0.78 -4.36 -11.55
C CYS A 149 0.04 -5.64 -11.93
N GLY A 150 -1.25 -5.55 -12.26
CA GLY A 150 -2.05 -6.69 -12.70
C GLY A 150 -1.49 -7.36 -13.95
N VAL A 151 -1.12 -6.57 -14.94
CA VAL A 151 -0.49 -7.07 -16.18
C VAL A 151 0.84 -7.75 -15.88
N ILE A 152 1.72 -7.12 -15.09
CA ILE A 152 3.01 -7.71 -14.71
C ILE A 152 2.80 -9.03 -13.96
N PHE A 153 1.84 -9.09 -13.04
CA PHE A 153 1.52 -10.30 -12.27
C PHE A 153 1.07 -11.44 -13.19
N VAL A 154 0.14 -11.18 -14.12
CA VAL A 154 -0.34 -12.19 -15.09
C VAL A 154 0.78 -12.67 -15.99
N LEU A 155 1.61 -11.76 -16.51
CA LEU A 155 2.74 -12.12 -17.36
C LEU A 155 3.77 -12.98 -16.62
N SER A 156 4.11 -12.65 -15.38
CA SER A 156 5.04 -13.42 -14.57
C SER A 156 4.54 -14.84 -14.28
N THR A 157 3.25 -15.00 -14.03
CA THR A 157 2.61 -16.31 -13.79
C THR A 157 2.64 -17.16 -15.06
N ASN A 158 2.33 -16.58 -16.23
CA ASN A 158 2.38 -17.27 -17.51
C ASN A 158 3.82 -17.71 -17.89
N LEU A 159 4.80 -16.85 -17.68
CA LEU A 159 6.22 -17.19 -17.94
C LEU A 159 6.71 -18.35 -17.06
N ASN A 160 6.31 -18.40 -15.81
CA ASN A 160 6.64 -19.51 -14.92
C ASN A 160 5.96 -20.81 -15.37
N SER A 161 4.70 -20.77 -15.77
CA SER A 161 3.99 -21.95 -16.29
C SER A 161 4.59 -22.51 -17.57
N LEU A 162 5.15 -21.66 -18.44
CA LEU A 162 5.86 -22.09 -19.65
C LEU A 162 7.20 -22.75 -19.34
N LYS A 163 7.95 -22.27 -18.33
CA LYS A 163 9.21 -22.91 -17.90
C LYS A 163 8.99 -24.33 -17.38
N TRP A 164 7.92 -24.56 -16.62
CA TRP A 164 7.59 -25.91 -16.12
C TRP A 164 7.24 -26.90 -17.25
N LYS A 165 6.59 -26.41 -18.34
CA LYS A 165 6.27 -27.25 -19.51
C LYS A 165 7.49 -27.59 -20.39
N GLN A 166 8.59 -26.85 -20.28
CA GLN A 166 9.82 -27.12 -21.04
C GLN A 166 10.80 -28.01 -20.26
N SER A 167 10.61 -28.16 -18.94
CA SER A 167 11.46 -29.00 -18.08
C SER A 167 10.86 -30.38 -17.77
N ALA A 168 9.65 -30.65 -18.26
CA ALA A 168 8.95 -31.95 -18.20
C ALA A 168 9.00 -32.66 -19.54
#